data_6634bbca9b78b7cd7fb864aa0b18cbed
#
_entry.id   6634bbca9b78b7cd7fb864aa0b18cbed
#
_cell.length_a   1.000
_cell.length_b   1.000
_cell.length_c   1.000
_cell.angle_alpha   90.00
_cell.angle_beta   90.00
_cell.angle_gamma   90.00
#
_symmetry.space_group_name_H-M   'P 1'
#
loop_
_entity.id
_entity.type
_entity.pdbx_description
1 polymer ?
#
loop_
_entity_poly.entity_id
_entity_poly.type
_entity_poly.pdbx_seq_one_letter_code
_entity_poly.pdbx_strand_id
1 'polypeptide(L)'
;MYKQAGDEKENKLLSVVHSLLFSIHETELQDFVRGQCTGSCIRHLLVKLLRYSGYDAAVCVSKWQGFDKIPGGDHEYIDVIIDNDLTGPERLIIDIDFRSHFEIARAVDPYGTLLDSLPVVYVGTLPRLKQFLNVMVDAAKWSLKQNSMPLPPWRSLSYLQMKWHSKYERKGLHSEQQEFQGASPSHALCFGHLKRLKSSLRLELETGRLLMMPVMQAGTKRTAMYERRRRRSLLSF
;
A
#
# COMPACT_ATOMS: atom_id res chain seq x y z
N MET A 1 20.79 -3.58 17.20
CA MET A 1 21.54 -2.92 16.12
C MET A 1 21.00 -3.21 14.71
N TYR A 2 20.39 -4.37 14.43
CA TYR A 2 19.86 -4.73 13.09
C TYR A 2 18.56 -4.01 12.66
N LYS A 3 17.74 -3.50 13.58
CA LYS A 3 16.48 -2.79 13.27
C LYS A 3 16.67 -1.41 12.63
N GLN A 4 17.78 -0.75 12.89
CA GLN A 4 18.04 0.61 12.43
C GLN A 4 18.45 0.69 10.94
N ALA A 5 19.20 -0.29 10.45
CA ALA A 5 19.65 -0.32 9.06
C ALA A 5 18.51 -0.60 8.04
N GLY A 6 17.50 -1.41 8.42
CA GLY A 6 16.32 -1.66 7.60
C GLY A 6 15.45 -0.41 7.45
N ASP A 7 15.23 0.32 8.54
CA ASP A 7 14.45 1.58 8.52
C ASP A 7 15.12 2.67 7.68
N GLU A 8 16.46 2.74 7.65
CA GLU A 8 17.18 3.73 6.85
C GLU A 8 17.04 3.49 5.34
N LYS A 9 17.17 2.24 4.90
CA LYS A 9 16.97 1.86 3.49
C LYS A 9 15.53 2.09 3.03
N GLU A 10 14.55 1.70 3.85
CA GLU A 10 13.13 1.96 3.61
C GLU A 10 12.87 3.46 3.46
N ASN A 11 13.39 4.29 4.38
CA ASN A 11 13.20 5.74 4.35
C ASN A 11 13.89 6.39 3.14
N LYS A 12 15.09 5.93 2.78
CA LYS A 12 15.79 6.41 1.58
C LYS A 12 14.99 6.09 0.32
N LEU A 13 14.52 4.84 0.18
CA LEU A 13 13.70 4.44 -0.96
C LEU A 13 12.37 5.21 -0.99
N LEU A 14 11.72 5.41 0.16
CA LEU A 14 10.49 6.19 0.26
C LEU A 14 10.69 7.63 -0.24
N SER A 15 11.78 8.29 0.16
CA SER A 15 12.11 9.63 -0.29
C SER A 15 12.31 9.70 -1.80
N VAL A 16 13.00 8.69 -2.38
CA VAL A 16 13.18 8.57 -3.84
C VAL A 16 11.83 8.37 -4.54
N VAL A 17 10.99 7.47 -4.04
CA VAL A 17 9.65 7.21 -4.59
C VAL A 17 8.80 8.47 -4.59
N HIS A 18 8.79 9.22 -3.49
CA HIS A 18 8.06 10.50 -3.42
C HIS A 18 8.57 11.52 -4.44
N SER A 19 9.89 11.70 -4.52
CA SER A 19 10.51 12.59 -5.51
C SER A 19 10.12 12.22 -6.94
N LEU A 20 10.19 10.93 -7.26
CA LEU A 20 9.84 10.43 -8.59
C LEU A 20 8.33 10.60 -8.88
N LEU A 21 7.44 10.31 -7.92
CA LEU A 21 6.00 10.52 -8.09
C LEU A 21 5.66 11.99 -8.33
N PHE A 22 6.36 12.93 -7.67
CA PHE A 22 6.17 14.35 -7.91
C PHE A 22 6.70 14.79 -9.27
N SER A 23 7.77 14.18 -9.79
CA SER A 23 8.35 14.52 -11.09
C SER A 23 7.53 14.02 -12.28
N ILE A 24 6.69 12.98 -12.13
CA ILE A 24 5.85 12.46 -13.22
C ILE A 24 4.90 13.54 -13.73
N HIS A 25 4.96 13.88 -15.02
CA HIS A 25 4.04 14.77 -15.69
C HIS A 25 2.97 14.01 -16.47
N GLU A 26 1.83 14.66 -16.72
CA GLU A 26 0.73 14.06 -17.47
C GLU A 26 1.14 13.70 -18.91
N THR A 27 2.02 14.51 -19.51
CA THR A 27 2.60 14.27 -20.83
C THR A 27 3.42 12.99 -20.89
N GLU A 28 4.22 12.71 -19.84
CA GLU A 28 5.02 11.48 -19.76
C GLU A 28 4.18 10.23 -19.68
N LEU A 29 3.01 10.30 -19.00
CA LEU A 29 2.05 9.19 -18.99
C LEU A 29 1.44 8.96 -20.38
N GLN A 30 1.19 10.00 -21.18
CA GLN A 30 0.68 9.89 -22.55
C GLN A 30 1.72 9.25 -23.48
N ASP A 31 2.97 9.67 -23.38
CA ASP A 31 4.06 9.20 -24.24
C ASP A 31 4.52 7.79 -23.87
N PHE A 32 4.41 7.42 -22.58
CA PHE A 32 4.93 6.16 -22.08
C PHE A 32 4.09 4.95 -22.53
N VAL A 33 2.77 5.09 -22.59
CA VAL A 33 1.86 3.99 -22.93
C VAL A 33 1.18 4.25 -24.25
N ARG A 34 1.71 3.65 -25.30
CA ARG A 34 1.08 3.66 -26.63
C ARG A 34 -0.05 2.64 -26.81
N GLY A 35 -0.41 1.92 -25.73
CA GLY A 35 -1.43 0.88 -25.69
C GLY A 35 -2.66 1.24 -24.85
N GLN A 36 -3.57 0.27 -24.66
CA GLN A 36 -4.77 0.44 -23.85
C GLN A 36 -4.42 0.75 -22.38
N CYS A 37 -4.97 1.83 -21.82
CA CYS A 37 -4.78 2.18 -20.42
C CYS A 37 -5.49 1.18 -19.50
N THR A 38 -4.73 0.39 -18.78
CA THR A 38 -5.22 -0.58 -17.77
C THR A 38 -5.35 0.00 -16.37
N GLY A 39 -5.03 1.30 -16.18
CA GLY A 39 -4.95 1.92 -14.86
C GLY A 39 -3.60 1.72 -14.14
N SER A 40 -2.70 0.94 -14.72
CA SER A 40 -1.39 0.60 -14.13
C SER A 40 -0.24 1.51 -14.58
N CYS A 41 -0.51 2.49 -15.45
CA CYS A 41 0.51 3.32 -16.10
C CYS A 41 1.46 4.01 -15.11
N ILE A 42 0.95 4.49 -13.97
CA ILE A 42 1.76 5.14 -12.95
C ILE A 42 2.79 4.16 -12.36
N ARG A 43 2.40 2.90 -12.09
CA ARG A 43 3.30 1.87 -11.57
C ARG A 43 4.42 1.55 -12.55
N HIS A 44 4.08 1.37 -13.82
CA HIS A 44 5.06 1.08 -14.87
C HIS A 44 6.03 2.25 -15.09
N LEU A 45 5.52 3.49 -15.11
CA LEU A 45 6.37 4.66 -15.25
C LEU A 45 7.28 4.84 -14.02
N LEU A 46 6.73 4.64 -12.82
CA LEU A 46 7.53 4.69 -11.59
C LEU A 46 8.64 3.63 -11.58
N VAL A 47 8.36 2.40 -12.01
CA VAL A 47 9.39 1.34 -12.17
C VAL A 47 10.47 1.76 -13.15
N LYS A 48 10.10 2.36 -14.30
CA LYS A 48 11.07 2.87 -15.26
C LYS A 48 11.99 3.91 -14.62
N LEU A 49 11.42 4.88 -13.90
CA LEU A 49 12.18 5.93 -13.22
C LEU A 49 13.08 5.38 -12.10
N LEU A 50 12.58 4.40 -11.32
CA LEU A 50 13.37 3.72 -10.30
C LEU A 50 14.57 3.00 -10.91
N ARG A 51 14.40 2.32 -12.05
CA ARG A 51 15.50 1.66 -12.76
C ARG A 51 16.53 2.67 -13.29
N TYR A 52 16.09 3.81 -13.81
CA TYR A 52 17.01 4.90 -14.20
C TYR A 52 17.77 5.46 -12.98
N SER A 53 17.20 5.37 -11.80
CA SER A 53 17.85 5.74 -10.53
C SER A 53 18.72 4.62 -9.94
N GLY A 54 18.93 3.52 -10.67
CA GLY A 54 19.82 2.41 -10.28
C GLY A 54 19.18 1.34 -9.39
N TYR A 55 17.85 1.31 -9.23
CA TYR A 55 17.16 0.28 -8.45
C TYR A 55 16.73 -0.91 -9.32
N ASP A 56 16.87 -2.14 -8.81
CA ASP A 56 16.22 -3.32 -9.40
C ASP A 56 14.75 -3.34 -9.00
N ALA A 57 13.91 -2.62 -9.75
CA ALA A 57 12.48 -2.49 -9.54
C ALA A 57 11.68 -3.24 -10.61
N ALA A 58 10.50 -3.79 -10.23
CA ALA A 58 9.58 -4.40 -11.17
C ALA A 58 8.12 -4.21 -10.72
N VAL A 59 7.19 -4.20 -11.69
CA VAL A 59 5.76 -4.38 -11.40
C VAL A 59 5.52 -5.86 -11.14
N CYS A 60 4.94 -6.16 -9.99
CA CYS A 60 4.55 -7.49 -9.58
C CYS A 60 3.04 -7.65 -9.71
N VAL A 61 2.62 -8.76 -10.29
CA VAL A 61 1.20 -9.14 -10.38
C VAL A 61 1.01 -10.44 -9.62
N SER A 62 0.31 -10.37 -8.50
CA SER A 62 -0.14 -11.55 -7.78
C SER A 62 -1.53 -11.95 -8.24
N LYS A 63 -1.78 -13.26 -8.32
CA LYS A 63 -3.09 -13.83 -8.66
C LYS A 63 -3.42 -14.96 -7.70
N TRP A 64 -4.68 -15.03 -7.27
CA TRP A 64 -5.15 -16.12 -6.42
C TRP A 64 -6.56 -16.55 -6.81
N GLN A 65 -6.82 -17.82 -6.66
CA GLN A 65 -8.15 -18.37 -6.82
C GLN A 65 -8.96 -18.18 -5.54
N GLY A 66 -10.27 -17.98 -5.68
CA GLY A 66 -11.18 -17.97 -4.54
C GLY A 66 -11.22 -19.33 -3.85
N PHE A 67 -11.30 -19.29 -2.54
CA PHE A 67 -11.47 -20.51 -1.77
C PHE A 67 -12.32 -20.20 -0.51
N ASP A 68 -13.27 -21.10 -0.19
CA ASP A 68 -14.24 -20.91 0.89
C ASP A 68 -14.97 -19.55 0.76
N LYS A 69 -14.89 -18.68 1.76
CA LYS A 69 -15.49 -17.33 1.76
C LYS A 69 -14.57 -16.25 1.20
N ILE A 70 -13.38 -16.61 0.75
CA ILE A 70 -12.40 -15.66 0.20
C ILE A 70 -12.58 -15.61 -1.32
N PRO A 71 -12.97 -14.47 -1.91
CA PRO A 71 -13.07 -14.36 -3.36
C PRO A 71 -11.68 -14.43 -4.01
N GLY A 72 -11.63 -14.93 -5.24
CA GLY A 72 -10.44 -14.83 -6.09
C GLY A 72 -10.18 -13.38 -6.49
N GLY A 73 -8.96 -13.12 -6.94
CA GLY A 73 -8.57 -11.79 -7.39
C GLY A 73 -7.14 -11.72 -7.88
N ASP A 74 -6.75 -10.52 -8.22
CA ASP A 74 -5.39 -10.14 -8.55
C ASP A 74 -5.01 -8.85 -7.84
N HIS A 75 -3.72 -8.55 -7.83
CA HIS A 75 -3.21 -7.29 -7.29
C HIS A 75 -1.89 -6.94 -7.92
N GLU A 76 -1.74 -5.66 -8.28
CA GLU A 76 -0.51 -5.09 -8.80
C GLU A 76 0.15 -4.19 -7.77
N TYR A 77 1.44 -4.40 -7.57
CA TYR A 77 2.31 -3.59 -6.72
C TYR A 77 3.71 -3.54 -7.33
N ILE A 78 4.60 -2.78 -6.74
CA ILE A 78 6.00 -2.71 -7.18
C ILE A 78 6.85 -3.40 -6.13
N ASP A 79 7.90 -4.10 -6.55
CA ASP A 79 8.98 -4.49 -5.66
C ASP A 79 10.31 -3.87 -6.09
N VAL A 80 11.20 -3.75 -5.11
CA VAL A 80 12.59 -3.34 -5.29
C VAL A 80 13.47 -4.34 -4.56
N ILE A 81 14.46 -4.87 -5.27
CA ILE A 81 15.49 -5.73 -4.68
C ILE A 81 16.70 -4.85 -4.36
N ILE A 82 17.10 -4.84 -3.11
CA ILE A 82 18.27 -4.09 -2.63
C ILE A 82 19.31 -5.10 -2.18
N ASP A 83 20.49 -5.04 -2.80
CA ASP A 83 21.60 -5.85 -2.37
C ASP A 83 22.09 -5.43 -0.98
N ASN A 84 22.36 -6.41 -0.15
CA ASN A 84 22.91 -6.21 1.17
C ASN A 84 24.09 -7.18 1.34
N ASP A 85 25.28 -6.62 1.39
CA ASP A 85 26.54 -7.39 1.50
C ASP A 85 26.60 -8.31 2.72
N LEU A 86 25.82 -8.00 3.77
CA LEU A 86 25.85 -8.74 5.04
C LEU A 86 24.75 -9.80 5.16
N THR A 87 23.58 -9.57 4.56
CA THR A 87 22.38 -10.43 4.78
C THR A 87 21.81 -11.01 3.49
N GLY A 88 22.42 -10.68 2.34
CA GLY A 88 21.88 -11.04 1.02
C GLY A 88 20.80 -10.07 0.54
N PRO A 89 20.22 -10.32 -0.64
CA PRO A 89 19.24 -9.44 -1.25
C PRO A 89 18.00 -9.30 -0.39
N GLU A 90 17.57 -8.07 -0.15
CA GLU A 90 16.36 -7.70 0.59
C GLU A 90 15.30 -7.20 -0.38
N ARG A 91 14.07 -7.71 -0.24
CA ARG A 91 12.94 -7.32 -1.06
C ARG A 91 12.06 -6.32 -0.33
N LEU A 92 11.91 -5.12 -0.88
CA LEU A 92 10.99 -4.10 -0.43
C LEU A 92 9.77 -4.01 -1.34
N ILE A 93 8.61 -3.81 -0.75
CA ILE A 93 7.33 -3.63 -1.44
C ILE A 93 7.01 -2.14 -1.49
N ILE A 94 6.56 -1.66 -2.65
CA ILE A 94 5.98 -0.33 -2.84
C ILE A 94 4.54 -0.50 -3.28
N ASP A 95 3.61 0.08 -2.53
CA ASP A 95 2.19 0.14 -2.91
C ASP A 95 1.71 1.59 -2.89
N ILE A 96 1.37 2.12 -4.06
CA ILE A 96 0.95 3.53 -4.24
C ILE A 96 -0.52 3.77 -3.91
N ASP A 97 -1.29 2.71 -3.68
CA ASP A 97 -2.72 2.75 -3.33
C ASP A 97 -2.98 2.23 -1.91
N PHE A 98 -1.99 2.26 -1.05
CA PHE A 98 -1.98 1.53 0.22
C PHE A 98 -3.20 1.80 1.11
N ARG A 99 -3.59 3.06 1.29
CA ARG A 99 -4.76 3.41 2.12
C ARG A 99 -6.06 2.84 1.60
N SER A 100 -6.24 2.79 0.29
CA SER A 100 -7.49 2.33 -0.34
C SER A 100 -7.87 0.90 0.03
N HIS A 101 -6.86 0.09 0.39
CA HIS A 101 -7.09 -1.29 0.83
C HIS A 101 -7.83 -1.40 2.17
N PHE A 102 -7.85 -0.32 2.95
CA PHE A 102 -8.44 -0.30 4.30
C PHE A 102 -9.71 0.55 4.39
N GLU A 103 -10.11 1.22 3.32
CA GLU A 103 -11.35 1.98 3.30
C GLU A 103 -12.56 1.07 3.52
N ILE A 104 -13.44 1.45 4.45
CA ILE A 104 -14.68 0.74 4.77
C ILE A 104 -15.87 1.71 4.77
N ALA A 105 -17.05 1.17 4.48
CA ALA A 105 -18.28 1.96 4.57
C ALA A 105 -18.59 2.31 6.02
N ARG A 106 -19.12 3.52 6.25
CA ARG A 106 -19.59 3.98 7.56
C ARG A 106 -18.55 3.79 8.67
N ALA A 107 -17.29 4.17 8.37
CA ALA A 107 -16.22 4.16 9.37
C ALA A 107 -16.59 5.07 10.56
N VAL A 108 -16.31 4.61 11.78
CA VAL A 108 -16.40 5.47 12.96
C VAL A 108 -15.16 6.36 13.07
N ASP A 109 -15.28 7.54 13.71
CA ASP A 109 -14.18 8.52 13.78
C ASP A 109 -12.83 7.96 14.24
N PRO A 110 -12.73 7.08 15.26
CA PRO A 110 -11.45 6.51 15.66
C PRO A 110 -10.79 5.66 14.55
N TYR A 111 -11.61 4.98 13.72
CA TYR A 111 -11.07 4.24 12.57
C TYR A 111 -10.61 5.20 11.47
N GLY A 112 -11.37 6.24 11.18
CA GLY A 112 -10.98 7.29 10.24
C GLY A 112 -9.63 7.91 10.62
N THR A 113 -9.45 8.29 11.89
CA THR A 113 -8.17 8.81 12.40
C THR A 113 -7.02 7.82 12.24
N LEU A 114 -7.27 6.52 12.49
CA LEU A 114 -6.26 5.49 12.27
C LEU A 114 -5.93 5.32 10.78
N LEU A 115 -6.94 5.30 9.91
CA LEU A 115 -6.76 5.23 8.46
C LEU A 115 -5.94 6.41 7.94
N ASP A 116 -6.22 7.62 8.43
CA ASP A 116 -5.49 8.83 8.08
C ASP A 116 -4.03 8.81 8.58
N SER A 117 -3.72 8.02 9.59
CA SER A 117 -2.34 7.85 10.06
C SER A 117 -1.50 6.91 9.20
N LEU A 118 -2.12 6.15 8.29
CA LEU A 118 -1.38 5.31 7.35
C LEU A 118 -0.65 6.16 6.31
N PRO A 119 0.51 5.70 5.81
CA PRO A 119 1.18 6.36 4.70
C PRO A 119 0.33 6.28 3.43
N VAL A 120 0.38 7.31 2.60
CA VAL A 120 -0.26 7.32 1.27
C VAL A 120 0.36 6.26 0.39
N VAL A 121 1.69 6.21 0.39
CA VAL A 121 2.49 5.21 -0.33
C VAL A 121 3.20 4.33 0.70
N TYR A 122 2.98 3.04 0.64
CA TYR A 122 3.72 2.08 1.46
C TYR A 122 5.07 1.76 0.80
N VAL A 123 6.14 1.83 1.58
CA VAL A 123 7.47 1.30 1.24
C VAL A 123 7.97 0.52 2.44
N GLY A 124 8.27 -0.75 2.26
CA GLY A 124 8.77 -1.56 3.36
C GLY A 124 8.74 -3.06 3.09
N THR A 125 9.19 -3.83 4.08
CA THR A 125 9.26 -5.29 4.00
C THR A 125 7.89 -5.97 4.14
N LEU A 126 7.76 -7.20 3.65
CA LEU A 126 6.56 -8.02 3.85
C LEU A 126 6.21 -8.27 5.33
N PRO A 127 7.16 -8.55 6.24
CA PRO A 127 6.86 -8.69 7.67
C PRO A 127 6.25 -7.44 8.29
N ARG A 128 6.73 -6.25 7.91
CA ARG A 128 6.18 -4.97 8.37
C ARG A 128 4.78 -4.74 7.79
N LEU A 129 4.58 -5.02 6.52
CA LEU A 129 3.26 -4.98 5.88
C LEU A 129 2.25 -5.84 6.63
N LYS A 130 2.62 -7.08 6.99
CA LYS A 130 1.76 -7.99 7.75
C LYS A 130 1.32 -7.40 9.10
N GLN A 131 2.17 -6.63 9.76
CA GLN A 131 1.81 -5.96 11.01
C GLN A 131 0.72 -4.90 10.77
N PHE A 132 0.84 -4.08 9.72
CA PHE A 132 -0.20 -3.12 9.32
C PHE A 132 -1.52 -3.82 9.01
N LEU A 133 -1.49 -4.90 8.22
CA LEU A 133 -2.69 -5.66 7.87
C LEU A 133 -3.44 -6.16 9.12
N ASN A 134 -2.73 -6.73 10.10
CA ASN A 134 -3.34 -7.23 11.33
C ASN A 134 -4.06 -6.11 12.09
N VAL A 135 -3.37 -4.98 12.32
CA VAL A 135 -3.92 -3.87 13.09
C VAL A 135 -5.13 -3.26 12.40
N MET A 136 -5.01 -3.01 11.08
CA MET A 136 -6.08 -2.37 10.32
C MET A 136 -7.32 -3.25 10.19
N VAL A 137 -7.14 -4.57 10.00
CA VAL A 137 -8.26 -5.50 9.94
C VAL A 137 -8.97 -5.61 11.29
N ASP A 138 -8.23 -5.67 12.40
CA ASP A 138 -8.84 -5.70 13.73
C ASP A 138 -9.59 -4.39 14.04
N ALA A 139 -9.03 -3.26 13.66
CA ALA A 139 -9.69 -1.96 13.79
C ALA A 139 -10.93 -1.85 12.89
N ALA A 140 -10.87 -2.35 11.64
CA ALA A 140 -12.00 -2.39 10.73
C ALA A 140 -13.16 -3.24 11.27
N LYS A 141 -12.85 -4.44 11.79
CA LYS A 141 -13.84 -5.31 12.46
C LYS A 141 -14.53 -4.58 13.60
N TRP A 142 -13.74 -3.91 14.43
CA TRP A 142 -14.30 -3.15 15.56
C TRP A 142 -15.19 -2.01 15.08
N SER A 143 -14.73 -1.21 14.10
CA SER A 143 -15.50 -0.09 13.53
C SER A 143 -16.83 -0.55 12.93
N LEU A 144 -16.82 -1.59 12.10
CA LEU A 144 -18.03 -2.13 11.47
C LEU A 144 -19.01 -2.71 12.51
N LYS A 145 -18.50 -3.35 13.56
CA LYS A 145 -19.34 -3.87 14.66
C LYS A 145 -20.11 -2.76 15.38
N GLN A 146 -19.55 -1.57 15.53
CA GLN A 146 -20.25 -0.43 16.14
C GLN A 146 -21.50 -0.04 15.32
N ASN A 147 -21.48 -0.27 14.02
CA ASN A 147 -22.56 0.03 13.09
C ASN A 147 -23.37 -1.23 12.70
N SER A 148 -23.25 -2.33 13.47
CA SER A 148 -23.94 -3.60 13.21
C SER A 148 -23.69 -4.14 11.80
N MET A 149 -22.52 -3.87 11.22
CA MET A 149 -22.12 -4.30 9.88
C MET A 149 -21.13 -5.45 9.95
N PRO A 150 -21.24 -6.47 9.07
CA PRO A 150 -20.23 -7.51 8.95
C PRO A 150 -18.98 -7.00 8.24
N LEU A 151 -17.83 -7.61 8.53
CA LEU A 151 -16.62 -7.36 7.76
C LEU A 151 -16.77 -8.01 6.37
N PRO A 152 -16.64 -7.23 5.28
CA PRO A 152 -16.71 -7.80 3.94
C PRO A 152 -15.56 -8.80 3.69
N PRO A 153 -15.78 -9.88 2.93
CA PRO A 153 -14.74 -10.88 2.64
C PRO A 153 -13.44 -10.29 2.08
N TRP A 154 -13.56 -9.28 1.21
CA TRP A 154 -12.40 -8.57 0.60
C TRP A 154 -11.67 -7.61 1.56
N ARG A 155 -12.15 -7.45 2.78
CA ARG A 155 -11.48 -6.73 3.88
C ARG A 155 -10.99 -7.68 4.97
N SER A 156 -11.14 -8.98 4.79
CA SER A 156 -10.60 -9.98 5.71
C SER A 156 -9.07 -10.00 5.66
N LEU A 157 -8.45 -10.39 6.77
CA LEU A 157 -6.99 -10.51 6.85
C LEU A 157 -6.45 -11.46 5.77
N SER A 158 -7.11 -12.61 5.59
CA SER A 158 -6.70 -13.60 4.60
C SER A 158 -6.74 -13.03 3.18
N TYR A 159 -7.82 -12.33 2.81
CA TYR A 159 -7.91 -11.69 1.49
C TYR A 159 -6.83 -10.62 1.28
N LEU A 160 -6.62 -9.74 2.28
CA LEU A 160 -5.61 -8.69 2.16
C LEU A 160 -4.20 -9.27 2.09
N GLN A 161 -3.93 -10.34 2.83
CA GLN A 161 -2.63 -11.02 2.74
C GLN A 161 -2.39 -11.61 1.34
N MET A 162 -3.41 -12.15 0.67
CA MET A 162 -3.28 -12.69 -0.69
C MET A 162 -2.71 -11.69 -1.68
N LYS A 163 -3.01 -10.40 -1.53
CA LYS A 163 -2.51 -9.35 -2.43
C LYS A 163 -1.00 -9.33 -2.57
N TRP A 164 -0.26 -9.54 -1.49
CA TRP A 164 1.21 -9.41 -1.49
C TRP A 164 1.94 -10.72 -1.19
N HIS A 165 1.24 -11.74 -0.67
CA HIS A 165 1.86 -13.02 -0.27
C HIS A 165 1.54 -14.16 -1.25
N SER A 166 0.59 -14.00 -2.18
CA SER A 166 0.32 -14.99 -3.21
C SER A 166 1.49 -15.10 -4.19
N LYS A 167 1.52 -16.18 -4.94
CA LYS A 167 2.45 -16.33 -6.06
C LYS A 167 2.29 -15.15 -7.02
N TYR A 168 3.39 -14.55 -7.43
CA TYR A 168 3.41 -13.36 -8.25
C TYR A 168 4.39 -13.51 -9.42
N GLU A 169 4.17 -12.72 -10.45
CA GLU A 169 5.05 -12.57 -11.60
C GLU A 169 5.65 -11.17 -11.59
N ARG A 170 6.99 -11.07 -11.76
CA ARG A 170 7.67 -9.80 -11.99
C ARG A 170 7.62 -9.49 -13.49
N LYS A 171 6.86 -8.47 -13.89
CA LYS A 171 6.77 -8.04 -15.28
C LYS A 171 8.02 -7.25 -15.68
N GLY A 172 8.70 -7.70 -16.73
CA GLY A 172 9.77 -6.93 -17.39
C GLY A 172 9.19 -5.76 -18.19
N LEU A 173 9.99 -4.71 -18.43
CA LEU A 173 9.58 -3.57 -19.28
C LEU A 173 9.29 -3.97 -20.74
N HIS A 174 9.75 -5.14 -21.19
CA HIS A 174 9.63 -5.59 -22.57
C HIS A 174 8.38 -6.46 -22.85
N SER A 175 7.58 -6.82 -21.84
CA SER A 175 6.46 -7.74 -22.05
C SER A 175 5.18 -7.07 -22.60
N GLU A 176 5.17 -5.76 -22.86
CA GLU A 176 3.99 -5.03 -23.31
C GLU A 176 4.16 -4.26 -24.64
N GLN A 177 5.17 -4.61 -25.46
CA GLN A 177 5.25 -4.10 -26.85
C GLN A 177 4.29 -4.89 -27.77
N GLN A 178 3.01 -4.96 -27.43
CA GLN A 178 2.00 -5.20 -28.45
C GLN A 178 1.68 -3.85 -29.10
N GLU A 179 2.16 -3.66 -30.31
CA GLU A 179 1.76 -2.54 -31.17
C GLU A 179 0.26 -2.61 -31.43
N PHE A 180 -0.51 -1.88 -30.63
CA PHE A 180 -1.91 -1.63 -30.94
C PHE A 180 -1.99 -0.46 -31.92
N GLN A 181 -2.26 -0.77 -33.19
CA GLN A 181 -2.70 0.21 -34.18
C GLN A 181 -4.15 0.63 -33.86
N GLY A 182 -4.31 1.67 -33.04
CA GLY A 182 -5.60 2.22 -32.65
C GLY A 182 -5.47 3.61 -32.05
N ALA A 183 -6.58 4.34 -31.97
CA ALA A 183 -6.68 5.71 -31.47
C ALA A 183 -5.96 5.85 -30.09
N SER A 184 -5.31 6.99 -29.89
CA SER A 184 -4.58 7.32 -28.63
C SER A 184 -5.46 7.01 -27.41
N PRO A 185 -5.03 6.12 -26.48
CA PRO A 185 -5.86 5.73 -25.36
C PRO A 185 -6.06 6.91 -24.42
N SER A 186 -7.28 7.07 -23.92
CA SER A 186 -7.56 8.07 -22.90
C SER A 186 -6.95 7.61 -21.56
N HIS A 187 -5.97 8.35 -21.05
CA HIS A 187 -5.37 8.16 -19.71
C HIS A 187 -6.11 8.89 -18.60
N ALA A 188 -7.37 9.28 -18.81
CA ALA A 188 -8.15 10.08 -17.86
C ALA A 188 -8.15 9.47 -16.42
N LEU A 189 -8.25 8.15 -16.32
CA LEU A 189 -8.20 7.45 -15.01
C LEU A 189 -6.82 7.58 -14.35
N CYS A 190 -5.74 7.39 -15.11
CA CYS A 190 -4.37 7.53 -14.59
C CYS A 190 -4.06 8.97 -14.21
N PHE A 191 -4.52 9.97 -14.98
CA PHE A 191 -4.37 11.39 -14.64
C PHE A 191 -5.10 11.74 -13.36
N GLY A 192 -6.37 11.33 -13.25
CA GLY A 192 -7.14 11.52 -12.03
C GLY A 192 -6.50 10.86 -10.81
N HIS A 193 -5.95 9.66 -10.98
CA HIS A 193 -5.22 8.95 -9.93
C HIS A 193 -3.92 9.67 -9.55
N LEU A 194 -3.09 10.06 -10.52
CA LEU A 194 -1.84 10.79 -10.27
C LEU A 194 -2.09 12.11 -9.53
N LYS A 195 -3.13 12.86 -9.94
CA LYS A 195 -3.51 14.11 -9.29
C LYS A 195 -3.90 13.91 -7.83
N ARG A 196 -4.75 12.90 -7.54
CA ARG A 196 -5.13 12.55 -6.16
C ARG A 196 -3.93 12.11 -5.34
N LEU A 197 -3.09 11.23 -5.88
CA LEU A 197 -1.88 10.75 -5.23
C LEU A 197 -0.94 11.89 -4.84
N LYS A 198 -0.64 12.80 -5.77
CA LYS A 198 0.20 13.97 -5.50
C LYS A 198 -0.41 14.91 -4.44
N SER A 199 -1.72 15.14 -4.50
CA SER A 199 -2.41 15.97 -3.50
C SER A 199 -2.33 15.35 -2.11
N SER A 200 -2.55 14.04 -2.00
CA SER A 200 -2.46 13.32 -0.72
C SER A 200 -1.02 13.30 -0.18
N LEU A 201 -0.02 13.12 -1.04
CA LEU A 201 1.40 13.18 -0.64
C LEU A 201 1.80 14.59 -0.16
N ARG A 202 1.33 15.66 -0.81
CA ARG A 202 1.59 17.03 -0.34
C ARG A 202 1.02 17.25 1.06
N LEU A 203 -0.22 16.85 1.28
CA LEU A 203 -0.85 16.95 2.60
C LEU A 203 -0.10 16.15 3.66
N GLU A 204 0.40 14.96 3.32
CA GLU A 204 1.20 14.12 4.21
C GLU A 204 2.52 14.81 4.60
N LEU A 205 3.22 15.42 3.64
CA LEU A 205 4.45 16.18 3.87
C LEU A 205 4.19 17.43 4.72
N GLU A 206 3.16 18.21 4.42
CA GLU A 206 2.81 19.44 5.14
C GLU A 206 2.40 19.14 6.60
N THR A 207 1.74 18.03 6.84
CA THR A 207 1.30 17.63 8.20
C THR A 207 2.39 16.92 9.02
N GLY A 208 3.59 16.72 8.46
CA GLY A 208 4.71 16.04 9.13
C GLY A 208 4.45 14.57 9.44
N ARG A 209 3.39 13.97 8.89
CA ARG A 209 2.99 12.57 9.16
C ARG A 209 4.04 11.55 8.73
N LEU A 210 4.91 11.90 7.78
CA LEU A 210 6.02 11.06 7.32
C LEU A 210 7.03 10.71 8.42
N LEU A 211 7.18 11.57 9.43
CA LEU A 211 8.12 11.37 10.54
C LEU A 211 7.55 10.52 11.69
N MET A 212 6.25 10.27 11.69
CA MET A 212 5.58 9.47 12.71
C MET A 212 5.03 8.15 12.14
N MET A 213 5.88 7.36 11.50
CA MET A 213 5.56 5.93 11.37
C MET A 213 5.52 5.35 12.78
N PRO A 214 4.36 4.94 13.32
CA PRO A 214 4.34 4.35 14.64
C PRO A 214 5.23 3.13 14.60
N VAL A 215 6.32 3.16 15.35
CA VAL A 215 7.07 1.95 15.73
C VAL A 215 6.06 1.13 16.53
N MET A 216 5.34 0.25 15.85
CA MET A 216 4.47 -0.71 16.50
C MET A 216 5.36 -1.70 17.22
N GLN A 217 5.71 -1.33 18.46
CA GLN A 217 6.28 -2.26 19.40
C GLN A 217 5.24 -3.37 19.61
N ALA A 218 5.56 -4.55 19.11
CA ALA A 218 4.89 -5.79 19.48
C ALA A 218 5.20 -6.02 20.96
N GLY A 219 4.35 -5.48 21.84
CA GLY A 219 4.55 -5.55 23.30
C GLY A 219 3.29 -5.09 24.03
N THR A 220 2.43 -6.06 24.34
CA THR A 220 1.65 -6.08 25.60
C THR A 220 0.98 -4.78 26.08
N LYS A 221 0.00 -4.28 25.36
CA LYS A 221 -1.05 -3.44 25.96
C LYS A 221 -2.43 -3.72 25.34
N ARG A 222 -2.75 -5.00 25.16
CA ARG A 222 -4.08 -5.45 24.68
C ARG A 222 -5.20 -5.26 25.72
N THR A 223 -4.90 -4.88 26.95
CA THR A 223 -5.85 -4.92 28.09
C THR A 223 -6.26 -3.56 28.66
N ALA A 224 -5.48 -2.51 28.49
CA ALA A 224 -5.74 -1.28 29.26
C ALA A 224 -6.92 -0.43 28.76
N MET A 225 -7.29 -0.51 27.48
CA MET A 225 -8.43 0.25 26.95
C MET A 225 -9.78 -0.47 27.11
N TYR A 226 -9.75 -1.80 27.20
CA TYR A 226 -10.95 -2.62 27.43
C TYR A 226 -11.39 -2.66 28.89
N GLU A 227 -10.47 -2.62 29.85
CA GLU A 227 -10.78 -2.66 31.28
C GLU A 227 -11.33 -1.35 31.85
N ARG A 228 -10.95 -0.18 31.28
CA ARG A 228 -11.49 1.10 31.76
C ARG A 228 -13.00 1.27 31.54
N ARG A 229 -13.59 0.59 30.55
CA ARG A 229 -15.06 0.64 30.32
C ARG A 229 -15.84 -0.36 31.18
N ARG A 230 -15.25 -1.50 31.54
CA ARG A 230 -15.92 -2.51 32.38
C ARG A 230 -16.08 -2.03 33.84
N ARG A 231 -15.18 -1.21 34.35
CA ARG A 231 -15.27 -0.68 35.72
C ARG A 231 -16.29 0.46 35.90
N ARG A 232 -16.77 1.09 34.82
CA ARG A 232 -17.82 2.13 34.93
C ARG A 232 -19.24 1.58 34.86
N SER A 233 -19.46 0.34 34.46
CA SER A 233 -20.80 -0.26 34.40
C SER A 233 -21.17 -1.08 35.64
N LEU A 234 -20.26 -1.25 36.59
CA LEU A 234 -20.48 -2.00 37.84
C LEU A 234 -20.70 -1.10 39.09
N LEU A 235 -20.79 0.22 38.88
CA LEU A 235 -21.01 1.18 39.97
C LEU A 235 -22.35 1.93 39.82
N SER A 236 -23.31 1.38 39.10
CA SER A 236 -24.68 1.91 39.02
C SER A 236 -25.67 0.80 39.45
N PHE A 237 -25.71 0.55 40.74
CA PHE A 237 -26.88 0.03 41.49
C PHE A 237 -26.82 0.67 42.86
#